data_ebaac9a1cf3e08d4dbd3dd077b3fad3d
#
_entry.id   ebaac9a1cf3e08d4dbd3dd077b3fad3d
#
_cell.length_a   1.000
_cell.length_b   1.000
_cell.length_c   1.000
_cell.angle_alpha   90.00
_cell.angle_beta   90.00
_cell.angle_gamma   90.00
#
_symmetry.space_group_name_H-M   'P 1'
#
loop_
_entity.id
_entity.type
_entity.pdbx_description
1 polymer ?
#
loop_
_entity_poly.entity_id
_entity_poly.type
_entity_poly.pdbx_seq_one_letter_code
_entity_poly.pdbx_strand_id
1 'polypeptide(L)'
;MESLEDDMLSDWLDNPIAYGAFEEDKLIGFVEGFLEEWNNRYRISNICVFDSGLRSKGAGTALLEKIMEDADKSGARMAVLETQSYNSKAISFYKKNGFEIIGFDRYAYSNNGPEEHNIRIEMGKKLFRG
;
A
#
# COMPACT_ATOMS: atom_id res chain seq x y z
N MET A 1 14.18 7.44 7.19
CA MET A 1 13.40 6.20 7.16
C MET A 1 14.32 5.03 6.86
N GLU A 2 14.16 3.98 7.59
CA GLU A 2 15.04 2.82 7.49
C GLU A 2 14.26 1.62 6.94
N SER A 3 14.94 0.77 6.17
CA SER A 3 14.32 -0.45 5.70
C SER A 3 14.27 -1.47 6.84
N LEU A 4 13.19 -2.26 6.86
CA LEU A 4 13.06 -3.41 7.74
C LEU A 4 13.48 -4.65 6.99
N GLU A 5 14.24 -5.48 7.65
CA GLU A 5 14.58 -6.78 7.12
C GLU A 5 13.44 -7.76 7.40
N ASP A 6 13.65 -8.97 7.10
CA ASP A 6 12.70 -10.06 6.98
C ASP A 6 11.62 -10.22 8.06
N ASP A 7 11.81 -9.71 9.26
CA ASP A 7 10.91 -9.95 10.38
C ASP A 7 9.48 -9.46 10.17
N MET A 8 9.31 -8.46 9.31
CA MET A 8 8.00 -7.89 9.03
C MET A 8 7.34 -8.43 7.76
N LEU A 9 8.04 -9.31 7.08
CA LEU A 9 7.57 -9.81 5.79
C LEU A 9 6.69 -11.04 5.96
N SER A 10 5.71 -11.16 5.08
CA SER A 10 4.84 -12.33 5.05
C SER A 10 5.55 -13.46 4.30
N ASP A 11 5.70 -14.61 4.93
CA ASP A 11 6.46 -15.73 4.38
C ASP A 11 5.92 -16.27 3.06
N TRP A 12 4.64 -16.05 2.79
CA TRP A 12 4.02 -16.56 1.56
C TRP A 12 4.19 -15.62 0.36
N LEU A 13 4.83 -14.47 0.54
CA LEU A 13 5.05 -13.54 -0.58
C LEU A 13 6.39 -13.82 -1.23
N ASP A 14 6.40 -13.79 -2.57
CA ASP A 14 7.63 -13.92 -3.34
C ASP A 14 8.38 -12.60 -3.35
N ASN A 15 9.62 -12.63 -2.85
CA ASN A 15 10.49 -11.46 -2.85
C ASN A 15 9.84 -10.19 -2.27
N PRO A 16 9.20 -10.30 -1.12
CA PRO A 16 8.57 -9.13 -0.53
C PRO A 16 9.64 -8.15 -0.02
N ILE A 17 9.28 -6.88 -0.05
CA ILE A 17 10.14 -5.80 0.45
C ILE A 17 9.36 -5.04 1.50
N ALA A 18 10.04 -4.66 2.58
CA ALA A 18 9.41 -3.88 3.64
C ALA A 18 10.31 -2.73 4.07
N TYR A 19 9.69 -1.62 4.41
CA TYR A 19 10.36 -0.45 4.98
C TYR A 19 9.64 0.01 6.22
N GLY A 20 10.39 0.43 7.22
CA GLY A 20 9.84 0.99 8.43
C GLY A 20 10.11 2.48 8.52
N ALA A 21 9.21 3.19 9.15
CA ALA A 21 9.40 4.59 9.53
C ALA A 21 9.67 4.62 11.02
N PHE A 22 10.74 5.29 11.41
CA PHE A 22 11.18 5.37 12.81
C PHE A 22 11.27 6.81 13.26
N GLU A 23 10.99 7.01 14.54
CA GLU A 23 11.24 8.27 15.22
C GLU A 23 11.85 7.94 16.56
N GLU A 24 13.10 8.39 16.79
CA GLU A 24 13.82 8.13 18.03
C GLU A 24 13.84 6.64 18.39
N ASP A 25 14.21 5.80 17.42
CA ASP A 25 14.30 4.34 17.57
C ASP A 25 12.96 3.64 17.77
N LYS A 26 11.85 4.37 17.71
CA LYS A 26 10.53 3.79 17.80
C LYS A 26 9.93 3.62 16.41
N LEU A 27 9.47 2.40 16.10
CA LEU A 27 8.80 2.14 14.84
C LEU A 27 7.41 2.78 14.88
N ILE A 28 7.14 3.71 13.96
CA ILE A 28 5.86 4.41 13.90
C ILE A 28 5.01 3.99 12.70
N GLY A 29 5.56 3.22 11.82
CA GLY A 29 4.79 2.72 10.67
C GLY A 29 5.63 1.82 9.79
N PHE A 30 4.98 1.14 8.85
CA PHE A 30 5.69 0.31 7.89
C PHE A 30 4.90 0.21 6.59
N VAL A 31 5.59 -0.22 5.54
CA VAL A 31 4.99 -0.54 4.25
C VAL A 31 5.68 -1.77 3.70
N GLU A 32 4.91 -2.63 3.04
CA GLU A 32 5.50 -3.77 2.35
C GLU A 32 4.85 -3.96 0.99
N GLY A 33 5.60 -4.57 0.08
CA GLY A 33 5.11 -4.80 -1.27
C GLY A 33 5.93 -5.85 -1.99
N PHE A 34 5.45 -6.25 -3.15
CA PHE A 34 6.11 -7.24 -3.99
C PHE A 34 5.67 -7.13 -5.43
N LEU A 35 6.49 -7.64 -6.32
CA LEU A 35 6.18 -7.67 -7.75
C LEU A 35 5.28 -8.88 -8.04
N GLU A 36 4.11 -8.62 -8.67
CA GLU A 36 3.27 -9.68 -9.22
C GLU A 36 3.77 -9.95 -10.64
N GLU A 37 4.46 -11.06 -10.82
CA GLU A 37 5.14 -11.32 -12.10
C GLU A 37 4.19 -11.60 -13.24
N TRP A 38 3.06 -12.29 -12.97
CA TRP A 38 2.15 -12.72 -14.03
C TRP A 38 1.51 -11.56 -14.78
N ASN A 39 1.34 -10.40 -14.14
CA ASN A 39 0.73 -9.22 -14.77
C ASN A 39 1.64 -8.00 -14.74
N ASN A 40 2.86 -8.15 -14.23
CA ASN A 40 3.86 -7.10 -14.13
C ASN A 40 3.34 -5.86 -13.38
N ARG A 41 2.63 -6.10 -12.27
CA ARG A 41 2.19 -5.04 -11.37
C ARG A 41 2.91 -5.16 -10.04
N TYR A 42 3.17 -4.03 -9.41
CA TYR A 42 3.76 -4.02 -8.08
C TYR A 42 2.65 -3.86 -7.05
N ARG A 43 2.49 -4.84 -6.18
CA ARG A 43 1.44 -4.82 -5.16
C ARG A 43 1.96 -4.26 -3.87
N ILE A 44 1.34 -3.17 -3.39
CA ILE A 44 1.58 -2.66 -2.05
C ILE A 44 0.63 -3.42 -1.15
N SER A 45 1.16 -4.42 -0.43
CA SER A 45 0.33 -5.35 0.34
C SER A 45 -0.10 -4.79 1.69
N ASN A 46 0.72 -3.94 2.29
CA ASN A 46 0.38 -3.29 3.55
C ASN A 46 1.05 -1.92 3.64
N ILE A 47 0.32 -0.96 4.16
CA ILE A 47 0.87 0.33 4.58
C ILE A 47 0.14 0.72 5.86
N CYS A 48 0.88 0.97 6.91
CA CYS A 48 0.31 1.20 8.23
C CYS A 48 1.10 2.25 9.00
N VAL A 49 0.40 3.18 9.63
CA VAL A 49 0.99 4.13 10.55
C VAL A 49 0.32 3.91 11.90
N PHE A 50 1.12 3.56 12.91
CA PHE A 50 0.61 3.14 14.23
C PHE A 50 0.14 4.28 15.09
N ASP A 51 0.71 5.46 14.89
CA ASP A 51 0.43 6.61 15.73
C ASP A 51 -0.09 7.74 14.86
N SER A 52 -1.29 8.22 15.14
CA SER A 52 -1.93 9.29 14.39
C SER A 52 -1.60 10.69 14.92
N GLY A 53 -0.69 10.78 15.89
CA GLY A 53 -0.28 12.05 16.46
C GLY A 53 0.58 12.90 15.52
N LEU A 54 1.02 14.04 16.02
CA LEU A 54 1.81 14.99 15.21
C LEU A 54 3.12 14.39 14.71
N ARG A 55 3.70 13.48 15.49
CA ARG A 55 5.00 12.89 15.15
C ARG A 55 4.92 11.92 13.96
N SER A 56 3.75 11.36 13.73
CA SER A 56 3.56 10.46 12.60
C SER A 56 3.10 11.19 11.34
N LYS A 57 2.92 12.50 11.42
CA LYS A 57 2.49 13.29 10.29
C LYS A 57 3.52 13.22 9.18
N GLY A 58 3.08 12.83 7.99
CA GLY A 58 3.99 12.64 6.86
C GLY A 58 4.60 11.25 6.77
N ALA A 59 4.45 10.41 7.80
CA ALA A 59 5.00 9.05 7.76
C ALA A 59 4.37 8.24 6.64
N GLY A 60 3.05 8.33 6.46
CA GLY A 60 2.37 7.63 5.37
C GLY A 60 2.88 8.03 4.00
N THR A 61 3.07 9.32 3.78
CA THR A 61 3.61 9.83 2.52
C THR A 61 5.03 9.33 2.28
N ALA A 62 5.87 9.38 3.32
CA ALA A 62 7.25 8.92 3.19
C ALA A 62 7.33 7.41 2.92
N LEU A 63 6.48 6.63 3.59
CA LEU A 63 6.41 5.19 3.35
C LEU A 63 5.96 4.89 1.93
N LEU A 64 4.92 5.58 1.47
CA LEU A 64 4.42 5.39 0.11
C LEU A 64 5.49 5.76 -0.92
N GLU A 65 6.16 6.89 -0.73
CA GLU A 65 7.24 7.30 -1.63
C GLU A 65 8.35 6.25 -1.68
N LYS A 66 8.69 5.68 -0.54
CA LYS A 66 9.76 4.68 -0.47
C LYS A 66 9.41 3.41 -1.23
N ILE A 67 8.19 2.90 -1.03
CA ILE A 67 7.78 1.69 -1.74
C ILE A 67 7.59 1.96 -3.24
N MET A 68 7.19 3.18 -3.60
CA MET A 68 7.05 3.55 -5.01
C MET A 68 8.41 3.60 -5.73
N GLU A 69 9.49 3.92 -5.02
CA GLU A 69 10.83 3.81 -5.59
C GLU A 69 11.14 2.37 -5.97
N ASP A 70 10.78 1.41 -5.12
CA ASP A 70 10.99 -0.01 -5.44
C ASP A 70 10.10 -0.46 -6.59
N ALA A 71 8.86 0.00 -6.61
CA ALA A 71 7.96 -0.32 -7.72
C ALA A 71 8.56 0.17 -9.04
N ASP A 72 9.12 1.36 -9.03
CA ASP A 72 9.75 1.94 -10.21
C ASP A 72 10.98 1.13 -10.64
N LYS A 73 11.83 0.79 -9.68
CA LYS A 73 13.03 0.00 -9.96
C LYS A 73 12.73 -1.41 -10.43
N SER A 74 11.60 -1.97 -10.04
CA SER A 74 11.20 -3.32 -10.42
C SER A 74 10.84 -3.45 -11.89
N GLY A 75 10.59 -2.33 -12.58
CA GLY A 75 10.14 -2.35 -13.97
C GLY A 75 8.66 -2.62 -14.12
N ALA A 76 7.89 -2.64 -13.02
CA ALA A 76 6.46 -2.85 -13.07
C ALA A 76 5.79 -1.76 -13.91
N ARG A 77 4.69 -2.13 -14.59
CA ARG A 77 3.92 -1.17 -15.38
C ARG A 77 2.95 -0.34 -14.54
N MET A 78 2.67 -0.79 -13.32
CA MET A 78 1.63 -0.19 -12.47
C MET A 78 1.86 -0.60 -11.02
N ALA A 79 1.61 0.30 -10.11
CA ALA A 79 1.52 -0.04 -8.68
C ALA A 79 0.05 -0.16 -8.31
N VAL A 80 -0.31 -1.17 -7.52
CA VAL A 80 -1.68 -1.43 -7.13
C VAL A 80 -1.78 -1.66 -5.62
N LEU A 81 -2.94 -1.35 -5.07
CA LEU A 81 -3.25 -1.62 -3.67
C LEU A 81 -4.74 -1.77 -3.50
N GLU A 82 -5.16 -2.23 -2.34
CA GLU A 82 -6.58 -2.33 -2.03
C GLU A 82 -6.91 -1.61 -0.73
N THR A 83 -8.15 -1.17 -0.62
CA THR A 83 -8.65 -0.55 0.59
C THR A 83 -10.14 -0.84 0.71
N GLN A 84 -10.68 -0.67 1.92
CA GLN A 84 -12.10 -0.86 2.18
C GLN A 84 -12.87 0.40 1.78
N SER A 85 -14.06 0.22 1.23
CA SER A 85 -14.85 1.34 0.69
C SER A 85 -15.23 2.40 1.72
N TYR A 86 -15.35 2.01 2.99
CA TYR A 86 -15.68 2.99 4.03
C TYR A 86 -14.47 3.82 4.47
N ASN A 87 -13.28 3.47 4.03
CA ASN A 87 -12.07 4.19 4.45
C ASN A 87 -11.79 5.39 3.56
N SER A 88 -12.61 6.43 3.72
CA SER A 88 -12.51 7.63 2.88
C SER A 88 -11.18 8.35 3.01
N LYS A 89 -10.58 8.31 4.20
CA LYS A 89 -9.27 8.96 4.42
C LYS A 89 -8.18 8.29 3.60
N ALA A 90 -8.17 6.96 3.58
CA ALA A 90 -7.20 6.21 2.79
C ALA A 90 -7.39 6.46 1.30
N ILE A 91 -8.62 6.40 0.84
CA ILE A 91 -8.93 6.64 -0.57
C ILE A 91 -8.47 8.04 -0.99
N SER A 92 -8.75 9.04 -0.18
CA SER A 92 -8.31 10.42 -0.45
C SER A 92 -6.80 10.53 -0.47
N PHE A 93 -6.12 9.88 0.47
CA PHE A 93 -4.67 9.89 0.55
C PHE A 93 -4.06 9.29 -0.72
N TYR A 94 -4.57 8.15 -1.17
CA TYR A 94 -4.04 7.52 -2.38
C TYR A 94 -4.33 8.36 -3.62
N LYS A 95 -5.51 8.95 -3.72
CA LYS A 95 -5.84 9.83 -4.84
C LYS A 95 -4.90 11.02 -4.91
N LYS A 96 -4.57 11.61 -3.77
CA LYS A 96 -3.61 12.73 -3.72
C LYS A 96 -2.23 12.32 -4.21
N ASN A 97 -1.90 11.05 -4.09
CA ASN A 97 -0.61 10.52 -4.51
C ASN A 97 -0.65 9.90 -5.92
N GLY A 98 -1.71 10.18 -6.66
CA GLY A 98 -1.78 9.80 -8.07
C GLY A 98 -2.44 8.47 -8.36
N PHE A 99 -2.98 7.81 -7.34
CA PHE A 99 -3.72 6.55 -7.54
C PHE A 99 -5.14 6.85 -7.96
N GLU A 100 -5.70 5.95 -8.76
CA GLU A 100 -7.09 6.04 -9.16
C GLU A 100 -7.80 4.72 -8.87
N ILE A 101 -9.12 4.75 -8.77
CA ILE A 101 -9.89 3.52 -8.58
C ILE A 101 -9.88 2.75 -9.89
N ILE A 102 -9.45 1.50 -9.84
CA ILE A 102 -9.36 0.63 -11.02
C ILE A 102 -10.32 -0.55 -10.98
N GLY A 103 -10.92 -0.81 -9.84
CA GLY A 103 -11.87 -1.91 -9.73
C GLY A 103 -12.44 -2.04 -8.32
N PHE A 104 -13.35 -2.99 -8.16
CA PHE A 104 -13.94 -3.24 -6.85
C PHE A 104 -14.49 -4.67 -6.81
N ASP A 105 -14.64 -5.18 -5.59
CA ASP A 105 -15.24 -6.49 -5.34
C ASP A 105 -16.28 -6.30 -4.24
N ARG A 106 -17.54 -6.47 -4.61
CA ARG A 106 -18.67 -6.22 -3.71
C ARG A 106 -18.76 -7.23 -2.56
N TYR A 107 -18.17 -8.39 -2.73
CA TYR A 107 -18.31 -9.49 -1.80
C TYR A 107 -16.96 -10.01 -1.28
N ALA A 108 -15.92 -9.17 -1.35
CA ALA A 108 -14.59 -9.59 -0.92
C ALA A 108 -14.52 -9.93 0.56
N TYR A 109 -15.31 -9.26 1.39
CA TYR A 109 -15.24 -9.42 2.85
C TYR A 109 -16.41 -10.22 3.42
N SER A 110 -17.58 -10.16 2.79
CA SER A 110 -18.74 -10.94 3.22
C SER A 110 -19.79 -10.98 2.08
N ASN A 111 -20.78 -11.85 2.23
CA ASN A 111 -21.87 -11.92 1.27
C ASN A 111 -22.81 -10.70 1.37
N ASN A 112 -22.63 -9.86 2.38
CA ASN A 112 -23.46 -8.68 2.61
C ASN A 112 -22.67 -7.39 2.48
N GLY A 113 -21.59 -7.40 1.72
CA GLY A 113 -20.71 -6.25 1.57
C GLY A 113 -21.41 -4.95 1.23
N PRO A 114 -22.26 -4.92 0.17
CA PRO A 114 -22.93 -3.67 -0.20
C PRO A 114 -23.89 -3.15 0.88
N GLU A 115 -24.63 -4.04 1.53
CA GLU A 115 -25.54 -3.67 2.60
C GLU A 115 -24.80 -3.16 3.83
N GLU A 116 -23.61 -3.66 4.06
CA GLU A 116 -22.75 -3.28 5.19
C GLU A 116 -21.85 -2.09 4.85
N HIS A 117 -21.93 -1.56 3.63
CA HIS A 117 -21.08 -0.48 3.13
C HIS A 117 -19.59 -0.82 3.23
N ASN A 118 -19.26 -2.08 3.01
CA ASN A 118 -17.89 -2.55 3.11
C ASN A 118 -17.54 -3.45 1.93
N ILE A 119 -17.07 -2.83 0.85
CA ILE A 119 -16.58 -3.57 -0.31
C ILE A 119 -15.10 -3.25 -0.51
N ARG A 120 -14.43 -4.12 -1.27
CA ARG A 120 -13.02 -3.95 -1.58
C ARG A 120 -12.89 -3.01 -2.76
N ILE A 121 -12.04 -2.00 -2.61
CA ILE A 121 -11.70 -1.06 -3.67
C ILE A 121 -10.26 -1.34 -4.10
N GLU A 122 -10.05 -1.54 -5.39
CA GLU A 122 -8.72 -1.64 -5.97
C GLU A 122 -8.31 -0.28 -6.51
N MET A 123 -7.11 0.16 -6.17
CA MET A 123 -6.57 1.41 -6.67
C MET A 123 -5.23 1.15 -7.34
N GLY A 124 -4.92 1.94 -8.35
CA GLY A 124 -3.69 1.76 -9.09
C GLY A 124 -3.13 3.06 -9.61
N LYS A 125 -1.82 3.04 -9.84
CA LYS A 125 -1.09 4.16 -10.41
C LYS A 125 -0.19 3.61 -11.51
N LYS A 126 -0.37 4.09 -12.73
CA LYS A 126 0.48 3.69 -13.84
C LYS A 126 1.88 4.22 -13.63
N LEU A 127 2.86 3.37 -13.89
CA LEU A 127 4.26 3.77 -13.92
C LEU A 127 4.63 3.98 -15.37
N PHE A 128 5.40 5.03 -15.63
CA PHE A 128 5.72 5.37 -17.02
C PHE A 128 6.75 4.38 -17.57
N ARG A 129 6.26 3.40 -18.33
CA ARG A 129 7.06 2.41 -19.03
C ARG A 129 6.71 2.54 -20.51
N GLY A 130 7.59 3.09 -21.23
CA GLY A 130 7.51 3.39 -22.63
C GLY A 130 6.57 2.66 -23.56
#